data_5479832d951a19f8b2835a8ffdc4a9cd
#
_entry.id   5479832d951a19f8b2835a8ffdc4a9cd
#
_cell.length_a   1.000
_cell.length_b   1.000
_cell.length_c   1.000
_cell.angle_alpha   90.00
_cell.angle_beta   90.00
_cell.angle_gamma   90.00
#
_symmetry.space_group_name_H-M   'P 1'
#
loop_
_entity.id
_entity.type
_entity.pdbx_description
1 polymer ?
#
loop_
_entity_poly.entity_id
_entity_poly.type
_entity_poly.pdbx_seq_one_letter_code
_entity_poly.pdbx_strand_id
1 'polypeptide(L)'
;MNRSADFVLIQIFLSRGRTTAIKQALYRSIAERLAISPGIQADDVMIVLTEVGLDDWSFGRGEAQYVLHPPGWATNKEKLSA
;
A
#
# COMPACT_ATOMS: atom_id res chain seq x y z
N MET A 1 -7.65 13.56 17.86
CA MET A 1 -6.79 12.38 18.00
C MET A 1 -5.65 12.67 18.96
N ASN A 2 -5.39 11.72 19.83
CA ASN A 2 -4.30 11.86 20.78
C ASN A 2 -3.01 11.33 20.15
N ARG A 3 -2.19 12.24 19.70
CA ARG A 3 -0.92 11.86 19.09
C ARG A 3 0.23 12.45 19.88
N SER A 4 1.25 11.65 20.04
CA SER A 4 2.45 12.07 20.77
C SER A 4 3.48 12.60 19.80
N ALA A 5 4.66 12.93 20.33
CA ALA A 5 5.79 13.37 19.52
C ALA A 5 6.30 12.25 18.59
N ASP A 6 5.92 11.02 18.86
CA ASP A 6 6.36 9.86 18.05
C ASP A 6 5.42 9.55 16.89
N PHE A 7 4.51 10.46 16.59
CA PHE A 7 3.55 10.28 15.48
C PHE A 7 4.26 9.90 14.18
N VAL A 8 3.70 8.89 13.51
CA VAL A 8 4.23 8.38 12.25
C VAL A 8 3.15 8.38 11.20
N LEU A 9 3.46 8.88 10.02
CA LEU A 9 2.59 8.79 8.86
C LEU A 9 3.23 7.87 7.85
N ILE A 10 2.50 6.83 7.44
CA ILE A 10 2.96 5.88 6.44
C ILE A 10 2.05 5.97 5.23
N GLN A 11 2.63 6.25 4.08
CA GLN A 11 1.91 6.26 2.82
C GLN A 11 2.35 5.08 1.98
N ILE A 12 1.38 4.33 1.47
CA ILE A 12 1.67 3.14 0.68
C ILE A 12 0.90 3.24 -0.63
N PHE A 13 1.60 3.03 -1.73
CA PHE A 13 1.00 2.99 -3.06
C PHE A 13 0.89 1.56 -3.50
N LEU A 14 -0.32 1.15 -3.86
CA LEU A 14 -0.60 -0.23 -4.24
C LEU A 14 -1.33 -0.28 -5.56
N SER A 15 -1.15 -1.37 -6.28
CA SER A 15 -2.00 -1.65 -7.44
C SER A 15 -3.42 -1.97 -6.96
N ARG A 16 -4.41 -1.59 -7.77
CA ARG A 16 -5.81 -1.81 -7.43
C ARG A 16 -6.13 -3.30 -7.29
N GLY A 17 -7.20 -3.58 -6.59
CA GLY A 17 -7.77 -4.91 -6.52
C GLY A 17 -7.79 -5.55 -5.16
N ARG A 18 -7.38 -4.84 -4.12
CA ARG A 18 -7.41 -5.40 -2.78
C ARG A 18 -8.72 -5.06 -2.09
N THR A 19 -9.23 -6.03 -1.32
CA THR A 19 -10.49 -5.84 -0.60
C THR A 19 -10.29 -5.01 0.65
N THR A 20 -11.39 -4.50 1.18
CA THR A 20 -11.35 -3.77 2.45
C THR A 20 -10.79 -4.63 3.58
N ALA A 21 -11.16 -5.92 3.60
CA ALA A 21 -10.67 -6.82 4.65
C ALA A 21 -9.14 -6.97 4.59
N ILE A 22 -8.59 -7.05 3.38
CA ILE A 22 -7.14 -7.14 3.22
C ILE A 22 -6.46 -5.87 3.69
N LYS A 23 -7.03 -4.71 3.36
CA LYS A 23 -6.49 -3.44 3.79
C LYS A 23 -6.51 -3.30 5.31
N GLN A 24 -7.60 -3.71 5.94
CA GLN A 24 -7.70 -3.68 7.41
C GLN A 24 -6.66 -4.57 8.06
N ALA A 25 -6.42 -5.75 7.49
CA ALA A 25 -5.39 -6.65 8.00
C ALA A 25 -4.00 -6.04 7.88
N LEU A 26 -3.76 -5.33 6.78
CA LEU A 26 -2.47 -4.66 6.58
C LEU A 26 -2.25 -3.58 7.62
N TYR A 27 -3.26 -2.74 7.87
CA TYR A 27 -3.15 -1.68 8.88
C TYR A 27 -2.83 -2.27 10.25
N ARG A 28 -3.55 -3.33 10.60
CA ARG A 28 -3.35 -3.98 11.90
C ARG A 28 -1.94 -4.56 12.02
N SER A 29 -1.49 -5.22 10.99
CA SER A 29 -0.17 -5.83 10.99
C SER A 29 0.93 -4.78 11.16
N ILE A 30 0.81 -3.66 10.45
CA ILE A 30 1.80 -2.59 10.55
C ILE A 30 1.82 -2.00 11.95
N ALA A 31 0.64 -1.70 12.51
CA ALA A 31 0.56 -1.13 13.84
C ALA A 31 1.13 -2.06 14.89
N GLU A 32 0.84 -3.37 14.78
CA GLU A 32 1.36 -4.35 15.72
C GLU A 32 2.88 -4.46 15.66
N ARG A 33 3.43 -4.44 14.46
CA ARG A 33 4.88 -4.52 14.31
C ARG A 33 5.59 -3.28 14.86
N LEU A 34 5.01 -2.12 14.64
CA LEU A 34 5.60 -0.88 15.14
C LEU A 34 5.49 -0.78 16.66
N ALA A 35 4.48 -1.40 17.25
CA ALA A 35 4.36 -1.44 18.70
C ALA A 35 5.49 -2.26 19.34
N ILE A 36 5.97 -3.28 18.63
CA ILE A 36 7.05 -4.14 19.11
C ILE A 36 8.40 -3.45 18.91
N SER A 37 8.63 -2.93 17.72
CA SER A 37 9.90 -2.29 17.38
C SER A 37 9.66 -1.22 16.32
N PRO A 38 9.93 0.03 16.63
CA PRO A 38 10.63 0.58 17.79
C PRO A 38 9.76 0.86 19.01
N GLY A 39 8.50 0.44 19.04
CA GLY A 39 7.65 0.67 20.20
C GLY A 39 6.75 1.89 20.06
N ILE A 40 6.20 2.09 18.86
CA ILE A 40 5.30 3.21 18.60
C ILE A 40 3.88 2.80 18.96
N GLN A 41 3.21 3.64 19.74
CA GLN A 41 1.83 3.37 20.15
C GLN A 41 0.91 3.38 18.94
N ALA A 42 -0.10 2.51 18.97
CA ALA A 42 -1.04 2.40 17.86
C ALA A 42 -1.71 3.73 17.51
N ASP A 43 -2.01 4.55 18.52
CA ASP A 43 -2.64 5.84 18.29
C ASP A 43 -1.75 6.83 17.54
N ASP A 44 -0.46 6.56 17.47
CA ASP A 44 0.50 7.43 16.80
C ASP A 44 0.81 6.99 15.39
N VAL A 45 0.14 5.95 14.88
CA VAL A 45 0.39 5.42 13.55
C VAL A 45 -0.78 5.78 12.64
N MET A 46 -0.49 6.57 11.62
CA MET A 46 -1.47 6.90 10.58
C MET A 46 -1.01 6.28 9.28
N ILE A 47 -1.90 5.53 8.64
CA ILE A 47 -1.59 4.83 7.41
C ILE A 47 -2.56 5.26 6.32
N VAL A 48 -2.03 5.64 5.17
CA VAL A 48 -2.84 5.99 4.01
C VAL A 48 -2.44 5.09 2.86
N LEU A 49 -3.42 4.43 2.27
CA LEU A 49 -3.20 3.63 1.08
C LEU A 49 -3.75 4.37 -0.12
N THR A 50 -2.95 4.44 -1.16
CA THR A 50 -3.37 5.00 -2.43
C THR A 50 -3.32 3.90 -3.47
N GLU A 51 -4.46 3.60 -4.07
CA GLU A 51 -4.53 2.58 -5.10
C GLU A 51 -4.31 3.23 -6.46
N VAL A 52 -3.46 2.60 -7.27
CA VAL A 52 -3.11 3.10 -8.58
C VAL A 52 -3.25 1.99 -9.61
N GLY A 53 -3.42 2.39 -10.88
CA GLY A 53 -3.45 1.43 -11.97
C GLY A 53 -2.06 1.09 -12.46
N LEU A 54 -1.98 0.12 -13.37
CA LEU A 54 -0.69 -0.29 -13.91
C LEU A 54 -0.03 0.81 -14.72
N ASP A 55 -0.83 1.64 -15.37
CA ASP A 55 -0.32 2.74 -16.17
C ASP A 55 0.11 3.95 -15.33
N ASP A 56 -0.06 3.86 -14.02
CA ASP A 56 0.34 4.93 -13.11
C ASP A 56 1.78 4.76 -12.60
N TRP A 57 2.50 3.76 -13.11
CA TRP A 57 3.87 3.49 -12.69
C TRP A 57 4.85 3.77 -13.81
N SER A 58 5.92 4.47 -13.46
CA SER A 58 7.10 4.56 -14.32
C SER A 58 8.31 4.29 -13.43
N PHE A 59 9.06 3.24 -13.77
CA PHE A 59 10.22 2.83 -12.98
C PHE A 59 11.52 3.39 -13.55
N GLY A 60 11.41 4.30 -14.48
CA GLY A 60 12.56 4.96 -15.06
C GLY A 60 12.39 5.19 -16.56
N ARG A 61 13.24 6.02 -17.12
CA ARG A 61 13.26 6.36 -18.54
C ARG A 61 11.97 7.01 -19.04
N GLY A 62 11.07 7.43 -18.15
CA GLY A 62 9.80 8.00 -18.56
C GLY A 62 8.87 7.01 -19.26
N GLU A 63 9.07 5.72 -19.01
CA GLU A 63 8.27 4.67 -19.63
C GLU A 63 7.33 4.04 -18.63
N ALA A 64 6.13 3.66 -19.10
CA ALA A 64 5.17 2.94 -18.29
C ALA A 64 5.43 1.44 -18.45
N GLN A 65 6.38 0.92 -17.68
CA GLN A 65 6.85 -0.43 -17.86
C GLN A 65 5.77 -1.50 -17.70
N TYR A 66 4.82 -1.28 -16.78
CA TYR A 66 3.73 -2.24 -16.59
C TYR A 66 2.75 -2.26 -17.75
N VAL A 67 2.69 -1.20 -18.54
CA VAL A 67 1.88 -1.19 -19.74
C VAL A 67 2.59 -1.95 -20.84
N LEU A 68 3.90 -1.71 -20.99
CA LEU A 68 4.72 -2.36 -22.02
C LEU A 68 4.94 -3.84 -21.73
N HIS A 69 5.15 -4.16 -20.45
CA HIS A 69 5.43 -5.52 -20.00
C HIS A 69 4.64 -5.79 -18.73
N PRO A 70 3.34 -6.12 -18.83
CA PRO A 70 2.51 -6.36 -17.65
C PRO A 70 3.09 -7.52 -16.82
N PRO A 71 3.09 -7.38 -15.48
CA PRO A 71 3.51 -8.49 -14.64
C PRO A 71 2.52 -9.64 -14.75
N GLY A 72 3.02 -10.87 -14.53
CA GLY A 72 2.18 -12.05 -14.67
C GLY A 72 0.91 -12.02 -13.83
N TRP A 73 1.02 -11.54 -12.59
CA TRP A 73 -0.15 -11.44 -11.71
C TRP A 73 -1.16 -10.43 -12.26
N ALA A 74 -0.73 -9.39 -12.92
CA ALA A 74 -1.63 -8.38 -13.48
C ALA A 74 -2.39 -8.93 -14.69
N THR A 75 -1.73 -9.76 -15.49
CA THR A 75 -2.38 -10.36 -16.66
C THR A 75 -3.58 -11.20 -16.23
N ASN A 76 -3.42 -11.99 -15.18
CA ASN A 76 -4.51 -12.78 -14.64
C ASN A 76 -5.60 -11.90 -14.05
N LYS A 77 -5.20 -10.84 -13.39
CA LYS A 77 -6.14 -9.91 -12.78
C LYS A 77 -7.00 -9.22 -13.83
N GLU A 78 -6.41 -8.85 -14.94
CA GLU A 78 -7.13 -8.19 -16.00
C GLU A 78 -8.24 -9.07 -16.57
N LYS A 79 -7.98 -10.37 -16.66
CA LYS A 79 -8.99 -11.31 -17.12
C LYS A 79 -10.15 -11.43 -16.15
N LEU A 80 -9.88 -11.21 -14.88
CA LEU A 80 -10.88 -11.39 -13.83
C LEU A 80 -11.60 -10.11 -13.47
N SER A 81 -10.91 -8.99 -13.47
CA SER A 81 -11.47 -7.76 -12.96
C SER A 81 -11.28 -6.57 -13.87
N ALA A 82 -10.57 -6.75 -14.92
CA ALA A 82 -10.24 -5.70 -15.90
C ALA A 82 -10.18 -4.30 -15.33
#